data_df5ce862bda2138b61de098f4cbf58da
#
_entry.id   df5ce862bda2138b61de098f4cbf58da
#
_cell.length_a   1.000
_cell.length_b   1.000
_cell.length_c   1.000
_cell.angle_alpha   90.00
_cell.angle_beta   90.00
_cell.angle_gamma   90.00
#
_symmetry.space_group_name_H-M   'P 1'
#
loop_
_entity.id
_entity.type
_entity.pdbx_description
1 polymer ?
#
loop_
_entity_poly.entity_id
_entity_poly.type
_entity_poly.pdbx_seq_one_letter_code
_entity_poly.pdbx_strand_id
1 'polypeptide(L)'
;MQLNGAGLTCAQVHEAAHGRARVTIGPLDRARASWATAQGLTGPVYGRSTGVGANRDVRLDSPGLDLLRSHACGAGPLVADERARAMLVVRLNQLMAGGSGIDPAVLPVLAEAVAGGFTPPIRTYGAIGTGDLTALATTALCLLGEVPWRRAGEEAAGPRFALASGDALPFISSGAATLADAALACHRLGALLEAAVDVAALSFTAVDASAEPLAAAVQEARPHPGQSRVAGRLRGLLTHELATRVQDPYGYRAFAQVHGAAVDALERATAIVETDLNAATENPLITGTLAWHNGNFHSAPVALALDALRAALAQTAQLSTARLATLMNPAYTGQLPFLADRPGASGLMILEYVAQDALAELRHLATPVTTGTAVISLGTEDHAGFATQAARHALRCLEPLEVVLACERAAAMRARKGARPDRQLTDELDEARAALARPSRAP
;
A
#
# COMPACT_ATOMS: atom_id res chain seq x y z
N MET A 1 11.58 15.47 7.85
CA MET A 1 10.17 15.62 7.47
C MET A 1 9.40 16.17 8.65
N GLN A 2 8.66 17.26 8.48
CA GLN A 2 7.84 17.85 9.53
C GLN A 2 6.37 17.50 9.30
N LEU A 3 5.71 16.88 10.28
CA LEU A 3 4.28 16.62 10.25
C LEU A 3 3.51 17.86 10.73
N ASN A 4 2.43 18.19 10.03
CA ASN A 4 1.61 19.36 10.30
C ASN A 4 0.10 19.02 10.33
N GLY A 5 -0.27 17.74 10.30
CA GLY A 5 -1.66 17.28 10.16
C GLY A 5 -2.26 17.59 8.78
N ALA A 6 -1.40 17.76 7.76
CA ALA A 6 -1.78 17.99 6.37
C ALA A 6 -0.59 17.73 5.45
N GLY A 7 -0.86 17.36 4.19
CA GLY A 7 0.16 17.22 3.15
C GLY A 7 1.07 16.00 3.28
N LEU A 8 0.75 15.04 4.14
CA LEU A 8 1.47 13.77 4.24
C LEU A 8 1.18 12.92 3.00
N THR A 9 2.23 12.46 2.32
CA THR A 9 2.13 11.63 1.11
C THR A 9 2.53 10.17 1.37
N CYS A 10 2.09 9.26 0.49
CA CYS A 10 2.49 7.85 0.54
C CYS A 10 4.02 7.67 0.52
N ALA A 11 4.74 8.47 -0.28
CA ALA A 11 6.20 8.47 -0.34
C ALA A 11 6.83 8.87 1.00
N GLN A 12 6.31 9.92 1.65
CA GLN A 12 6.81 10.36 2.94
C GLN A 12 6.56 9.34 4.05
N VAL A 13 5.40 8.64 4.03
CA VAL A 13 5.14 7.53 4.95
C VAL A 13 6.17 6.42 4.75
N HIS A 14 6.47 6.05 3.50
CA HIS A 14 7.47 5.04 3.19
C HIS A 14 8.88 5.43 3.69
N GLU A 15 9.33 6.66 3.44
CA GLU A 15 10.65 7.12 3.88
C GLU A 15 10.77 7.14 5.42
N ALA A 16 9.71 7.59 6.10
CA ALA A 16 9.67 7.59 7.56
C ALA A 16 9.63 6.17 8.15
N ALA A 17 8.86 5.26 7.53
CA ALA A 17 8.75 3.86 7.94
C ALA A 17 10.11 3.14 7.95
N HIS A 18 10.95 3.44 6.97
CA HIS A 18 12.29 2.85 6.83
C HIS A 18 13.39 3.63 7.57
N GLY A 19 13.03 4.67 8.33
CA GLY A 19 14.01 5.48 9.09
C GLY A 19 14.91 6.36 8.20
N ARG A 20 14.55 6.56 6.93
CA ARG A 20 15.29 7.40 5.98
C ARG A 20 14.97 8.89 6.14
N ALA A 21 13.85 9.21 6.78
CA ALA A 21 13.45 10.58 7.10
C ALA A 21 13.32 10.77 8.62
N ARG A 22 14.01 11.77 9.17
CA ARG A 22 13.79 12.19 10.56
C ARG A 22 12.43 12.87 10.66
N VAL A 23 11.54 12.33 11.51
CA VAL A 23 10.19 12.87 11.75
C VAL A 23 10.24 13.88 12.88
N THR A 24 9.66 15.05 12.66
CA THR A 24 9.43 16.10 13.64
C THR A 24 7.99 16.58 13.56
N ILE A 25 7.48 17.25 14.58
CA ILE A 25 6.14 17.83 14.61
C ILE A 25 6.22 19.36 14.47
N GLY A 26 5.24 19.91 13.76
CA GLY A 26 5.01 21.34 13.61
C GLY A 26 4.08 21.90 14.70
N PRO A 27 3.46 23.06 14.46
CA PRO A 27 2.53 23.68 15.40
C PRO A 27 1.35 22.76 15.74
N LEU A 28 0.89 22.81 16.99
CA LEU A 28 -0.19 21.97 17.54
C LEU A 28 -1.51 22.72 17.72
N ASP A 29 -1.69 23.86 17.07
CA ASP A 29 -2.82 24.77 17.32
C ASP A 29 -4.17 24.11 17.07
N ARG A 30 -4.29 23.31 15.98
CA ARG A 30 -5.53 22.56 15.67
C ARG A 30 -5.83 21.49 16.72
N ALA A 31 -4.83 20.75 17.16
CA ALA A 31 -4.98 19.75 18.22
C ALA A 31 -5.35 20.40 19.55
N ARG A 32 -4.71 21.53 19.91
CA ARG A 32 -5.04 22.30 21.12
C ARG A 32 -6.46 22.88 21.09
N ALA A 33 -6.87 23.41 19.93
CA ALA A 33 -8.23 23.94 19.76
C ALA A 33 -9.29 22.84 19.95
N SER A 34 -9.10 21.69 19.32
CA SER A 34 -9.99 20.53 19.46
C SER A 34 -10.03 20.01 20.91
N TRP A 35 -8.87 19.93 21.57
CA TRP A 35 -8.79 19.52 22.97
C TRP A 35 -9.50 20.53 23.91
N ALA A 36 -9.29 21.83 23.74
CA ALA A 36 -9.97 22.87 24.53
C ALA A 36 -11.49 22.78 24.37
N THR A 37 -11.98 22.58 23.14
CA THR A 37 -13.41 22.31 22.88
C THR A 37 -13.88 21.08 23.63
N ALA A 38 -13.10 19.98 23.59
CA ALA A 38 -13.47 18.73 24.26
C ALA A 38 -13.63 18.85 25.78
N GLN A 39 -12.83 19.72 26.43
CA GLN A 39 -12.95 20.00 27.88
C GLN A 39 -14.21 20.75 28.24
N GLY A 40 -14.77 21.54 27.32
CA GLY A 40 -16.00 22.33 27.54
C GLY A 40 -17.29 21.63 27.14
N LEU A 41 -17.23 20.42 26.58
CA LEU A 41 -18.42 19.70 26.11
C LEU A 41 -19.31 19.29 27.30
N THR A 42 -20.61 19.52 27.14
CA THR A 42 -21.64 19.10 28.08
C THR A 42 -22.63 18.16 27.42
N GLY A 43 -23.12 17.18 28.16
CA GLY A 43 -24.06 16.18 27.65
C GLY A 43 -23.39 14.87 27.20
N PRO A 44 -24.12 13.98 26.53
CA PRO A 44 -23.61 12.69 26.08
C PRO A 44 -22.62 12.85 24.90
N VAL A 45 -21.42 12.32 25.07
CA VAL A 45 -20.39 12.29 24.02
C VAL A 45 -19.88 10.86 23.90
N TYR A 46 -20.06 10.27 22.73
CA TYR A 46 -19.69 8.89 22.43
C TYR A 46 -18.24 8.58 22.83
N GLY A 47 -18.05 7.53 23.62
CA GLY A 47 -16.76 7.06 24.10
C GLY A 47 -16.01 8.00 25.06
N ARG A 48 -16.63 9.13 25.45
CA ARG A 48 -16.12 10.05 26.49
C ARG A 48 -16.99 10.02 27.77
N SER A 49 -18.30 10.25 27.62
CA SER A 49 -19.27 10.16 28.70
C SER A 49 -20.26 9.00 28.51
N THR A 50 -20.18 8.29 27.40
CA THR A 50 -20.92 7.05 27.13
C THR A 50 -19.97 5.94 26.74
N GLY A 51 -20.48 4.69 26.73
CA GLY A 51 -19.78 3.55 26.15
C GLY A 51 -19.65 3.64 24.63
N VAL A 52 -19.11 2.58 24.00
CA VAL A 52 -18.89 2.49 22.55
C VAL A 52 -19.67 1.31 21.97
N GLY A 53 -19.86 1.30 20.63
CA GLY A 53 -20.55 0.25 19.91
C GLY A 53 -21.97 0.03 20.45
N ALA A 54 -22.34 -1.19 20.79
CA ALA A 54 -23.65 -1.52 21.36
C ALA A 54 -23.93 -0.80 22.69
N ASN A 55 -22.91 -0.37 23.43
CA ASN A 55 -23.03 0.33 24.71
C ASN A 55 -23.10 1.85 24.57
N ARG A 56 -23.33 2.40 23.38
CA ARG A 56 -23.30 3.84 23.07
C ARG A 56 -24.24 4.70 23.91
N ASP A 57 -25.33 4.13 24.41
CA ASP A 57 -26.35 4.84 25.20
C ASP A 57 -26.11 4.69 26.71
N VAL A 58 -25.14 3.90 27.13
CA VAL A 58 -24.82 3.66 28.54
C VAL A 58 -23.92 4.78 29.03
N ARG A 59 -24.38 5.58 30.00
CA ARG A 59 -23.55 6.59 30.66
C ARG A 59 -22.46 5.91 31.47
N LEU A 60 -21.26 6.47 31.46
CA LEU A 60 -20.13 6.03 32.27
C LEU A 60 -19.98 6.97 33.48
N ASP A 61 -20.00 6.42 34.68
CA ASP A 61 -19.72 7.17 35.90
C ASP A 61 -18.27 7.66 35.96
N SER A 62 -17.36 6.88 35.38
CA SER A 62 -15.97 7.23 35.18
C SER A 62 -15.50 6.57 33.86
N PRO A 63 -15.31 7.36 32.81
CA PRO A 63 -14.65 6.82 31.59
C PRO A 63 -13.25 6.34 32.01
N GLY A 64 -12.96 5.08 31.73
CA GLY A 64 -11.71 4.47 32.15
C GLY A 64 -10.80 4.10 30.99
N LEU A 65 -9.54 3.80 31.30
CA LEU A 65 -8.59 3.24 30.35
C LEU A 65 -8.91 1.74 30.06
N ASP A 66 -9.94 1.17 30.68
CA ASP A 66 -10.37 -0.21 30.44
C ASP A 66 -10.83 -0.44 29.00
N LEU A 67 -11.31 0.61 28.33
CA LEU A 67 -11.55 0.58 26.87
C LEU A 67 -10.28 0.19 26.13
N LEU A 68 -9.12 0.75 26.46
CA LEU A 68 -7.85 0.44 25.82
C LEU A 68 -7.43 -1.00 26.12
N ARG A 69 -7.55 -1.44 27.38
CA ARG A 69 -7.19 -2.81 27.78
C ARG A 69 -8.06 -3.86 27.12
N SER A 70 -9.37 -3.64 27.04
CA SER A 70 -10.32 -4.56 26.41
C SER A 70 -10.18 -4.62 24.88
N HIS A 71 -9.69 -3.55 24.24
CA HIS A 71 -9.51 -3.48 22.78
C HIS A 71 -8.09 -3.87 22.33
N ALA A 72 -7.12 -3.95 23.23
CA ALA A 72 -5.75 -4.36 22.89
C ALA A 72 -5.66 -5.88 22.67
N CYS A 73 -6.39 -6.40 21.68
CA CYS A 73 -6.51 -7.84 21.39
C CYS A 73 -6.33 -8.09 19.88
N GLY A 74 -5.13 -8.49 19.47
CA GLY A 74 -4.86 -8.93 18.10
C GLY A 74 -4.40 -10.37 18.05
N ALA A 75 -4.51 -11.00 16.87
CA ALA A 75 -4.10 -12.39 16.65
C ALA A 75 -3.18 -12.51 15.42
N GLY A 76 -2.57 -13.69 15.24
CA GLY A 76 -1.62 -13.97 14.17
C GLY A 76 -0.21 -13.42 14.44
N PRO A 77 0.69 -13.46 13.45
CA PRO A 77 2.05 -12.98 13.59
C PRO A 77 2.10 -11.47 13.86
N LEU A 78 3.20 -11.01 14.46
CA LEU A 78 3.50 -9.59 14.56
C LEU A 78 3.68 -9.02 13.14
N VAL A 79 3.23 -7.80 12.94
CA VAL A 79 3.55 -7.07 11.71
C VAL A 79 5.01 -6.59 11.75
N ALA A 80 5.61 -6.42 10.61
CA ALA A 80 6.98 -5.93 10.51
C ALA A 80 7.11 -4.49 11.09
N ASP A 81 8.28 -4.20 11.65
CA ASP A 81 8.52 -2.93 12.38
C ASP A 81 8.30 -1.70 11.50
N GLU A 82 8.62 -1.77 10.19
CA GLU A 82 8.36 -0.67 9.27
C GLU A 82 6.85 -0.36 9.11
N ARG A 83 5.98 -1.38 9.12
CA ARG A 83 4.53 -1.19 9.05
C ARG A 83 3.98 -0.57 10.35
N ALA A 84 4.46 -1.04 11.49
CA ALA A 84 4.09 -0.48 12.79
C ALA A 84 4.57 0.98 12.93
N ARG A 85 5.77 1.30 12.44
CA ARG A 85 6.30 2.68 12.40
C ARG A 85 5.49 3.56 11.45
N ALA A 86 5.14 3.06 10.27
CA ALA A 86 4.25 3.77 9.34
C ALA A 86 2.92 4.13 10.00
N MET A 87 2.30 3.19 10.74
CA MET A 87 1.08 3.43 11.50
C MET A 87 1.25 4.58 12.50
N LEU A 88 2.35 4.61 13.27
CA LEU A 88 2.62 5.70 14.22
C LEU A 88 2.73 7.05 13.51
N VAL A 89 3.41 7.11 12.36
CA VAL A 89 3.53 8.34 11.55
C VAL A 89 2.16 8.82 11.07
N VAL A 90 1.34 7.92 10.55
CA VAL A 90 -0.01 8.25 10.08
C VAL A 90 -0.87 8.73 11.25
N ARG A 91 -0.90 7.98 12.38
CA ARG A 91 -1.70 8.39 13.54
C ARG A 91 -1.27 9.73 14.09
N LEU A 92 0.02 9.96 14.22
CA LEU A 92 0.58 11.23 14.67
C LEU A 92 0.10 12.39 13.77
N ASN A 93 0.17 12.22 12.44
CA ASN A 93 -0.29 13.25 11.50
C ASN A 93 -1.80 13.51 11.63
N GLN A 94 -2.63 12.46 11.75
CA GLN A 94 -4.08 12.60 11.91
C GLN A 94 -4.45 13.32 13.22
N LEU A 95 -3.78 12.99 14.34
CA LEU A 95 -4.01 13.68 15.61
C LEU A 95 -3.62 15.16 15.53
N MET A 96 -2.58 15.50 14.77
CA MET A 96 -2.19 16.90 14.50
C MET A 96 -3.16 17.64 13.59
N ALA A 97 -3.95 16.93 12.76
CA ALA A 97 -5.02 17.54 11.97
C ALA A 97 -6.11 18.16 12.86
N GLY A 98 -6.20 17.74 14.10
CA GLY A 98 -7.24 18.15 15.08
C GLY A 98 -8.50 17.29 14.92
N GLY A 99 -9.52 17.59 15.71
CA GLY A 99 -10.81 16.87 15.63
C GLY A 99 -10.97 15.72 16.60
N SER A 100 -9.88 15.15 17.15
CA SER A 100 -9.96 14.07 18.13
C SER A 100 -10.34 14.54 19.55
N GLY A 101 -9.96 15.74 19.91
CA GLY A 101 -10.09 16.25 21.28
C GLY A 101 -9.20 15.56 22.30
N ILE A 102 -8.14 14.89 21.86
CA ILE A 102 -7.12 14.28 22.74
C ILE A 102 -6.21 15.34 23.34
N ASP A 103 -5.62 15.05 24.51
CA ASP A 103 -4.58 15.90 25.06
C ASP A 103 -3.37 15.98 24.10
N PRO A 104 -3.06 17.18 23.56
CA PRO A 104 -1.97 17.35 22.60
C PRO A 104 -0.58 17.07 23.19
N ALA A 105 -0.44 16.95 24.51
CA ALA A 105 0.82 16.58 25.15
C ALA A 105 1.30 15.15 24.80
N VAL A 106 0.42 14.28 24.29
CA VAL A 106 0.79 12.94 23.78
C VAL A 106 1.60 13.02 22.47
N LEU A 107 1.43 14.08 21.67
CA LEU A 107 2.00 14.17 20.32
C LEU A 107 3.55 14.23 20.31
N PRO A 108 4.21 15.03 21.17
CA PRO A 108 5.68 14.96 21.30
C PRO A 108 6.18 13.57 21.70
N VAL A 109 5.46 12.85 22.55
CA VAL A 109 5.85 11.51 23.02
C VAL A 109 5.72 10.46 21.89
N LEU A 110 4.67 10.56 21.07
CA LEU A 110 4.57 9.73 19.86
C LEU A 110 5.66 10.06 18.85
N ALA A 111 6.00 11.34 18.68
CA ALA A 111 7.12 11.74 17.81
C ALA A 111 8.46 11.21 18.30
N GLU A 112 8.68 11.19 19.62
CA GLU A 112 9.86 10.56 20.25
C GLU A 112 9.89 9.06 19.96
N ALA A 113 8.75 8.35 20.08
CA ALA A 113 8.67 6.93 19.75
C ALA A 113 9.09 6.66 18.30
N VAL A 114 8.53 7.43 17.34
CA VAL A 114 8.88 7.32 15.92
C VAL A 114 10.37 7.60 15.69
N ALA A 115 10.89 8.69 16.23
CA ALA A 115 12.28 9.10 16.06
C ALA A 115 13.27 8.12 16.72
N GLY A 116 12.89 7.53 17.85
CA GLY A 116 13.68 6.53 18.59
C GLY A 116 13.61 5.12 17.97
N GLY A 117 12.79 4.90 16.95
CA GLY A 117 12.61 3.59 16.33
C GLY A 117 11.81 2.60 17.17
N PHE A 118 11.01 3.09 18.12
CA PHE A 118 10.10 2.27 18.92
C PHE A 118 8.85 1.95 18.13
N THR A 119 8.41 0.70 18.20
CA THR A 119 7.19 0.20 17.54
C THR A 119 6.33 -0.60 18.54
N PRO A 120 5.00 -0.51 18.48
CA PRO A 120 4.14 -1.37 19.30
C PRO A 120 4.10 -2.79 18.74
N PRO A 121 3.92 -3.83 19.59
CA PRO A 121 3.85 -5.23 19.15
C PRO A 121 2.48 -5.57 18.56
N ILE A 122 2.08 -4.91 17.46
CA ILE A 122 0.79 -5.13 16.82
C ILE A 122 0.75 -6.43 16.02
N ARG A 123 -0.43 -7.04 15.93
CA ARG A 123 -0.64 -8.32 15.26
C ARG A 123 -1.47 -8.17 13.99
N THR A 124 -1.38 -9.16 13.12
CA THR A 124 -1.95 -9.13 11.78
C THR A 124 -3.48 -9.04 11.77
N TYR A 125 -4.16 -9.76 12.68
CA TYR A 125 -5.63 -9.81 12.70
C TYR A 125 -6.18 -8.98 13.87
N GLY A 126 -7.18 -8.12 13.57
CA GLY A 126 -7.82 -7.28 14.60
C GLY A 126 -8.62 -6.10 14.04
N ALA A 127 -8.70 -5.93 12.69
CA ALA A 127 -9.46 -4.84 12.08
C ALA A 127 -10.18 -5.31 10.80
N ILE A 128 -11.28 -4.65 10.46
CA ILE A 128 -12.16 -4.96 9.33
C ILE A 128 -12.47 -3.74 8.43
N GLY A 129 -11.70 -2.64 8.60
CA GLY A 129 -11.84 -1.43 7.79
C GLY A 129 -12.79 -0.37 8.37
N THR A 130 -13.14 -0.47 9.65
CA THR A 130 -13.99 0.50 10.39
C THR A 130 -13.27 1.09 11.61
N GLY A 131 -11.95 1.10 11.57
CA GLY A 131 -11.03 1.52 12.63
C GLY A 131 -10.07 0.42 13.04
N ASP A 132 -8.83 0.79 13.31
CA ASP A 132 -7.75 -0.13 13.70
C ASP A 132 -7.60 -0.18 15.23
N LEU A 133 -8.72 -0.38 15.92
CA LEU A 133 -8.83 -0.25 17.36
C LEU A 133 -7.81 -1.11 18.11
N THR A 134 -7.59 -2.36 17.69
CA THR A 134 -6.69 -3.30 18.36
C THR A 134 -5.23 -2.85 18.31
N ALA A 135 -4.77 -2.39 17.15
CA ALA A 135 -3.40 -1.92 16.95
C ALA A 135 -3.14 -0.63 17.74
N LEU A 136 -4.08 0.30 17.72
CA LEU A 136 -3.96 1.57 18.41
C LEU A 136 -4.13 1.43 19.93
N ALA A 137 -5.00 0.51 20.39
CA ALA A 137 -5.12 0.20 21.81
C ALA A 137 -3.82 -0.43 22.36
N THR A 138 -3.20 -1.35 21.61
CA THR A 138 -1.87 -1.89 21.97
C THR A 138 -0.83 -0.78 22.06
N THR A 139 -0.86 0.19 21.12
CA THR A 139 0.03 1.36 21.16
C THR A 139 -0.20 2.23 22.41
N ALA A 140 -1.47 2.45 22.77
CA ALA A 140 -1.81 3.17 23.99
C ALA A 140 -1.30 2.47 25.25
N LEU A 141 -1.40 1.13 25.32
CA LEU A 141 -0.84 0.36 26.43
C LEU A 141 0.69 0.43 26.49
N CYS A 142 1.38 0.57 25.34
CA CYS A 142 2.82 0.85 25.33
C CYS A 142 3.13 2.21 25.97
N LEU A 143 2.35 3.26 25.65
CA LEU A 143 2.50 4.58 26.29
C LEU A 143 2.23 4.53 27.80
N LEU A 144 1.24 3.76 28.24
CA LEU A 144 0.95 3.56 29.67
C LEU A 144 2.01 2.69 30.38
N GLY A 145 2.88 2.00 29.62
CA GLY A 145 3.89 1.09 30.15
C GLY A 145 3.32 -0.25 30.60
N GLU A 146 2.12 -0.60 30.18
CA GLU A 146 1.46 -1.89 30.45
C GLU A 146 1.89 -2.96 29.43
N VAL A 147 2.33 -2.55 28.24
CA VAL A 147 2.90 -3.42 27.19
C VAL A 147 4.28 -2.87 26.81
N PRO A 148 5.31 -3.72 26.69
CA PRO A 148 6.63 -3.24 26.25
C PRO A 148 6.57 -2.78 24.79
N TRP A 149 7.30 -1.73 24.47
CA TRP A 149 7.63 -1.37 23.11
C TRP A 149 8.55 -2.42 22.48
N ARG A 150 8.70 -2.37 21.17
CA ARG A 150 9.75 -3.10 20.43
C ARG A 150 10.71 -2.09 19.83
N ARG A 151 11.97 -2.48 19.73
CA ARG A 151 13.01 -1.72 19.03
C ARG A 151 14.01 -2.69 18.40
N ALA A 152 14.24 -2.57 17.10
CA ALA A 152 15.10 -3.50 16.34
C ALA A 152 14.74 -4.99 16.55
N GLY A 153 13.43 -5.30 16.60
CA GLY A 153 12.93 -6.67 16.76
C GLY A 153 12.82 -7.18 18.20
N GLU A 154 13.34 -6.47 19.19
CA GLU A 154 13.42 -6.85 20.60
C GLU A 154 12.47 -6.01 21.47
N GLU A 155 12.07 -6.54 22.64
CA GLU A 155 11.34 -5.78 23.64
C GLU A 155 12.24 -4.67 24.24
N ALA A 156 11.67 -3.48 24.41
CA ALA A 156 12.41 -2.32 24.91
C ALA A 156 11.55 -1.41 25.79
N ALA A 157 12.16 -0.80 26.79
CA ALA A 157 11.55 0.32 27.50
C ALA A 157 11.56 1.55 26.59
N GLY A 158 10.39 2.05 26.25
CA GLY A 158 10.20 3.20 25.36
C GLY A 158 9.52 4.38 26.04
N PRO A 159 9.14 5.42 25.26
CA PRO A 159 8.49 6.60 25.77
C PRO A 159 7.18 6.28 26.49
N ARG A 160 6.87 7.00 27.55
CA ARG A 160 5.66 6.82 28.36
C ARG A 160 4.85 8.10 28.42
N PHE A 161 3.53 7.93 28.45
CA PHE A 161 2.58 9.01 28.63
C PHE A 161 1.37 8.54 29.41
N ALA A 162 0.96 9.30 30.42
CA ALA A 162 -0.23 9.02 31.20
C ALA A 162 -1.48 9.57 30.47
N LEU A 163 -2.10 8.75 29.66
CA LEU A 163 -3.37 9.10 29.01
C LEU A 163 -4.45 9.35 30.06
N ALA A 164 -5.21 10.42 29.91
CA ALA A 164 -6.40 10.66 30.70
C ALA A 164 -7.53 9.72 30.26
N SER A 165 -8.51 9.49 31.13
CA SER A 165 -9.65 8.62 30.84
C SER A 165 -10.44 9.05 29.59
N GLY A 166 -10.58 10.36 29.37
CA GLY A 166 -11.23 10.93 28.19
C GLY A 166 -10.45 10.81 26.88
N ASP A 167 -9.20 10.35 26.92
CA ASP A 167 -8.33 10.20 25.72
C ASP A 167 -8.39 8.81 25.10
N ALA A 168 -9.03 7.84 25.76
CA ALA A 168 -9.03 6.46 25.32
C ALA A 168 -9.60 6.29 23.89
N LEU A 169 -10.85 6.66 23.65
CA LEU A 169 -11.44 6.57 22.31
C LEU A 169 -10.76 7.53 21.32
N PRO A 170 -10.51 8.82 21.65
CA PRO A 170 -9.75 9.71 20.79
C PRO A 170 -8.39 9.17 20.32
N PHE A 171 -7.72 8.37 21.11
CA PHE A 171 -6.44 7.76 20.70
C PHE A 171 -6.63 6.64 19.67
N ILE A 172 -7.67 5.80 19.81
CA ILE A 172 -7.85 4.59 18.99
C ILE A 172 -8.80 4.77 17.79
N SER A 173 -9.56 5.87 17.72
CA SER A 173 -10.56 6.12 16.67
C SER A 173 -9.90 6.53 15.35
N SER A 174 -9.30 5.57 14.66
CA SER A 174 -8.61 5.79 13.38
C SER A 174 -8.34 4.50 12.63
N GLY A 175 -8.21 4.58 11.30
CA GLY A 175 -7.71 3.54 10.39
C GLY A 175 -6.21 3.65 10.09
N ALA A 176 -5.38 4.12 11.02
CA ALA A 176 -3.97 4.46 10.76
C ALA A 176 -3.10 3.27 10.34
N ALA A 177 -3.34 2.05 10.84
CA ALA A 177 -2.61 0.86 10.44
C ALA A 177 -2.99 0.42 9.01
N THR A 178 -4.28 0.47 8.69
CA THR A 178 -4.81 0.22 7.34
C THR A 178 -4.24 1.21 6.32
N LEU A 179 -4.24 2.50 6.67
CA LEU A 179 -3.72 3.56 5.80
C LEU A 179 -2.19 3.50 5.65
N ALA A 180 -1.47 3.07 6.69
CA ALA A 180 -0.05 2.82 6.61
C ALA A 180 0.28 1.73 5.59
N ASP A 181 -0.40 0.59 5.67
CA ASP A 181 -0.24 -0.50 4.72
C ASP A 181 -0.60 -0.06 3.29
N ALA A 182 -1.70 0.70 3.13
CA ALA A 182 -2.12 1.23 1.84
C ALA A 182 -1.08 2.21 1.24
N ALA A 183 -0.53 3.11 2.05
CA ALA A 183 0.49 4.07 1.62
C ALA A 183 1.78 3.37 1.20
N LEU A 184 2.26 2.39 1.97
CA LEU A 184 3.43 1.58 1.63
C LEU A 184 3.21 0.80 0.33
N ALA A 185 2.00 0.21 0.15
CA ALA A 185 1.63 -0.50 -1.06
C ALA A 185 1.61 0.42 -2.28
N CYS A 186 0.92 1.56 -2.22
CA CYS A 186 0.82 2.51 -3.32
C CYS A 186 2.20 3.01 -3.77
N HIS A 187 3.07 3.38 -2.82
CA HIS A 187 4.42 3.85 -3.14
C HIS A 187 5.27 2.78 -3.85
N ARG A 188 5.31 1.56 -3.30
CA ARG A 188 6.13 0.47 -3.85
C ARG A 188 5.57 -0.07 -5.17
N LEU A 189 4.24 -0.20 -5.31
CA LEU A 189 3.60 -0.61 -6.55
C LEU A 189 3.84 0.41 -7.66
N GLY A 190 3.91 1.70 -7.34
CA GLY A 190 4.29 2.75 -8.30
C GLY A 190 5.65 2.49 -8.93
N ALA A 191 6.66 2.18 -8.12
CA ALA A 191 7.99 1.84 -8.60
C ALA A 191 7.99 0.59 -9.50
N LEU A 192 7.20 -0.43 -9.16
CA LEU A 192 7.09 -1.65 -9.98
C LEU A 192 6.36 -1.42 -11.30
N LEU A 193 5.32 -0.58 -11.33
CA LEU A 193 4.65 -0.23 -12.59
C LEU A 193 5.59 0.57 -13.50
N GLU A 194 6.41 1.46 -12.94
CA GLU A 194 7.46 2.12 -13.71
C GLU A 194 8.49 1.12 -14.29
N ALA A 195 8.97 0.19 -13.46
CA ALA A 195 9.90 -0.86 -13.89
C ALA A 195 9.29 -1.79 -14.96
N ALA A 196 7.98 -2.03 -14.92
CA ALA A 196 7.28 -2.84 -15.91
C ALA A 196 7.35 -2.23 -17.32
N VAL A 197 7.39 -0.90 -17.45
CA VAL A 197 7.60 -0.23 -18.75
C VAL A 197 9.01 -0.49 -19.27
N ASP A 198 10.02 -0.46 -18.38
CA ASP A 198 11.41 -0.75 -18.76
C ASP A 198 11.59 -2.21 -19.19
N VAL A 199 10.94 -3.15 -18.47
CA VAL A 199 10.92 -4.56 -18.84
C VAL A 199 10.22 -4.78 -20.18
N ALA A 200 9.09 -4.13 -20.42
CA ALA A 200 8.40 -4.18 -21.70
C ALA A 200 9.28 -3.65 -22.83
N ALA A 201 10.02 -2.54 -22.64
CA ALA A 201 10.93 -2.00 -23.64
C ALA A 201 12.03 -3.01 -24.03
N LEU A 202 12.57 -3.78 -23.06
CA LEU A 202 13.52 -4.85 -23.35
C LEU A 202 12.89 -5.94 -24.21
N SER A 203 11.64 -6.33 -23.90
CA SER A 203 10.91 -7.35 -24.64
C SER A 203 10.55 -6.88 -26.06
N PHE A 204 10.09 -5.62 -26.23
CA PHE A 204 9.85 -5.02 -27.54
C PHE A 204 11.10 -5.06 -28.41
N THR A 205 12.24 -4.66 -27.87
CA THR A 205 13.51 -4.68 -28.58
C THR A 205 13.97 -6.11 -28.93
N ALA A 206 13.73 -7.08 -28.02
CA ALA A 206 14.19 -8.45 -28.21
C ALA A 206 13.45 -9.22 -29.32
N VAL A 207 12.21 -8.83 -29.62
CA VAL A 207 11.40 -9.47 -30.67
C VAL A 207 11.12 -8.55 -31.85
N ASP A 208 11.76 -7.37 -31.90
CA ASP A 208 11.50 -6.33 -32.90
C ASP A 208 10.00 -6.05 -33.05
N ALA A 209 9.34 -5.71 -31.92
CA ALA A 209 7.93 -5.40 -31.90
C ALA A 209 7.64 -4.00 -32.45
N SER A 210 6.50 -3.83 -33.13
CA SER A 210 6.11 -2.55 -33.72
C SER A 210 5.86 -1.47 -32.67
N ALA A 211 6.39 -0.28 -32.92
CA ALA A 211 6.10 0.91 -32.13
C ALA A 211 4.81 1.66 -32.59
N GLU A 212 4.17 1.23 -33.69
CA GLU A 212 2.94 1.89 -34.19
C GLU A 212 1.82 2.00 -33.14
N PRO A 213 1.54 0.98 -32.30
CA PRO A 213 0.51 1.10 -31.27
C PRO A 213 0.79 2.20 -30.22
N LEU A 214 2.03 2.68 -30.15
CA LEU A 214 2.47 3.70 -29.22
C LEU A 214 2.46 5.10 -29.85
N ALA A 215 2.09 5.25 -31.12
CA ALA A 215 2.08 6.54 -31.84
C ALA A 215 1.16 7.55 -31.16
N ALA A 216 1.50 8.84 -31.24
CA ALA A 216 0.73 9.92 -30.64
C ALA A 216 -0.74 9.92 -31.15
N ALA A 217 -0.93 9.78 -32.47
CA ALA A 217 -2.25 9.75 -33.09
C ALA A 217 -3.16 8.65 -32.55
N VAL A 218 -2.59 7.48 -32.17
CA VAL A 218 -3.33 6.37 -31.55
C VAL A 218 -3.83 6.77 -30.16
N GLN A 219 -3.01 7.48 -29.40
CA GLN A 219 -3.36 7.92 -28.05
C GLN A 219 -4.37 9.08 -28.07
N GLU A 220 -4.23 10.01 -29.04
CA GLU A 220 -5.16 11.13 -29.24
C GLU A 220 -6.56 10.65 -29.65
N ALA A 221 -6.66 9.58 -30.43
CA ALA A 221 -7.92 8.99 -30.82
C ALA A 221 -8.71 8.39 -29.63
N ARG A 222 -8.04 8.04 -28.53
CA ARG A 222 -8.65 7.51 -27.31
C ARG A 222 -7.83 7.98 -26.07
N PRO A 223 -8.05 9.20 -25.58
CA PRO A 223 -7.13 9.91 -24.70
C PRO A 223 -7.30 9.54 -23.20
N HIS A 224 -7.08 8.29 -22.84
CA HIS A 224 -6.93 7.89 -21.43
C HIS A 224 -5.56 8.36 -20.91
N PRO A 225 -5.49 9.06 -19.74
CA PRO A 225 -4.25 9.66 -19.25
C PRO A 225 -3.11 8.66 -19.06
N GLY A 226 -3.36 7.57 -18.34
CA GLY A 226 -2.35 6.53 -18.10
C GLY A 226 -1.91 5.85 -19.37
N GLN A 227 -2.84 5.55 -20.31
CA GLN A 227 -2.50 4.97 -21.61
C GLN A 227 -1.53 5.89 -22.39
N SER A 228 -1.84 7.17 -22.48
CA SER A 228 -1.02 8.15 -23.20
C SER A 228 0.37 8.33 -22.58
N ARG A 229 0.45 8.33 -21.25
CA ARG A 229 1.72 8.44 -20.51
C ARG A 229 2.59 7.19 -20.72
N VAL A 230 2.02 6.01 -20.57
CA VAL A 230 2.73 4.73 -20.78
C VAL A 230 3.23 4.62 -22.22
N ALA A 231 2.38 4.91 -23.21
CA ALA A 231 2.78 4.91 -24.62
C ALA A 231 3.92 5.89 -24.91
N GLY A 232 3.84 7.11 -24.39
CA GLY A 232 4.87 8.14 -24.55
C GLY A 232 6.21 7.71 -23.95
N ARG A 233 6.19 7.18 -22.71
CA ARG A 233 7.39 6.67 -22.03
C ARG A 233 8.01 5.51 -22.77
N LEU A 234 7.21 4.48 -23.10
CA LEU A 234 7.72 3.30 -23.80
C LEU A 234 8.31 3.68 -25.16
N ARG A 235 7.64 4.53 -25.93
CA ARG A 235 8.14 5.04 -27.21
C ARG A 235 9.50 5.73 -27.05
N GLY A 236 9.70 6.51 -25.99
CA GLY A 236 10.98 7.16 -25.69
C GLY A 236 12.13 6.20 -25.37
N LEU A 237 11.82 4.96 -24.96
CA LEU A 237 12.81 3.92 -24.64
C LEU A 237 13.17 3.05 -25.87
N LEU A 238 12.37 3.11 -26.95
CA LEU A 238 12.60 2.32 -28.16
C LEU A 238 13.46 3.10 -29.17
N THR A 239 14.42 2.40 -29.78
CA THR A 239 15.35 2.99 -30.75
C THR A 239 15.02 2.65 -32.20
N HIS A 240 14.00 1.80 -32.42
CA HIS A 240 13.57 1.36 -33.75
C HIS A 240 12.15 1.86 -34.05
N GLU A 241 11.88 2.18 -35.30
CA GLU A 241 10.63 2.82 -35.69
C GLU A 241 9.57 1.84 -36.25
N LEU A 242 9.97 0.83 -36.99
CA LEU A 242 9.05 -0.06 -37.70
C LEU A 242 9.48 -1.53 -37.59
N ALA A 243 8.54 -2.37 -37.23
CA ALA A 243 8.70 -3.83 -37.33
C ALA A 243 8.21 -4.36 -38.70
N THR A 244 8.68 -5.52 -39.06
CA THR A 244 8.29 -6.22 -40.32
C THR A 244 6.90 -6.85 -40.22
N ARG A 245 6.37 -7.06 -39.00
CA ARG A 245 5.04 -7.65 -38.77
C ARG A 245 3.96 -6.57 -38.78
N VAL A 246 2.87 -6.84 -39.49
CA VAL A 246 1.70 -5.95 -39.53
C VAL A 246 1.03 -5.85 -38.15
N GLN A 247 1.06 -6.93 -37.37
CA GLN A 247 0.46 -6.98 -36.04
C GLN A 247 1.29 -7.88 -35.11
N ASP A 248 1.61 -7.37 -33.94
CA ASP A 248 2.18 -8.12 -32.83
C ASP A 248 1.11 -8.74 -31.94
N PRO A 249 1.44 -9.73 -31.10
CA PRO A 249 0.56 -10.22 -30.04
C PRO A 249 0.13 -9.11 -29.08
N TYR A 250 -1.02 -9.30 -28.43
CA TYR A 250 -1.59 -8.28 -27.51
C TYR A 250 -0.67 -7.90 -26.36
N GLY A 251 0.25 -8.78 -25.93
CA GLY A 251 1.26 -8.47 -24.93
C GLY A 251 2.08 -7.22 -25.27
N TYR A 252 2.26 -6.94 -26.55
CA TYR A 252 2.94 -5.77 -27.10
C TYR A 252 1.91 -4.72 -27.53
N ARG A 253 1.02 -5.07 -28.46
CA ARG A 253 0.11 -4.15 -29.11
C ARG A 253 -0.89 -3.45 -28.17
N ALA A 254 -1.35 -4.15 -27.12
CA ALA A 254 -2.28 -3.61 -26.13
C ALA A 254 -1.61 -3.20 -24.81
N PHE A 255 -0.28 -3.12 -24.77
CA PHE A 255 0.45 -2.82 -23.53
C PHE A 255 0.02 -1.46 -22.94
N ALA A 256 0.00 -0.42 -23.75
CA ALA A 256 -0.36 0.92 -23.28
C ALA A 256 -1.77 0.99 -22.70
N GLN A 257 -2.73 0.27 -23.29
CA GLN A 257 -4.12 0.23 -22.84
C GLN A 257 -4.28 -0.46 -21.49
N VAL A 258 -3.63 -1.61 -21.31
CA VAL A 258 -3.77 -2.43 -20.10
C VAL A 258 -2.91 -1.87 -18.96
N HIS A 259 -1.64 -1.61 -19.23
CA HIS A 259 -0.72 -1.07 -18.23
C HIS A 259 -1.09 0.37 -17.84
N GLY A 260 -1.56 1.18 -18.79
CA GLY A 260 -2.07 2.53 -18.53
C GLY A 260 -3.27 2.54 -17.58
N ALA A 261 -4.16 1.55 -17.69
CA ALA A 261 -5.26 1.39 -16.74
C ALA A 261 -4.77 1.08 -15.31
N ALA A 262 -3.66 0.34 -15.17
CA ALA A 262 -3.06 0.10 -13.85
C ALA A 262 -2.41 1.37 -13.27
N VAL A 263 -1.80 2.19 -14.10
CA VAL A 263 -1.26 3.52 -13.70
C VAL A 263 -2.38 4.44 -13.25
N ASP A 264 -3.49 4.55 -13.98
CA ASP A 264 -4.65 5.37 -13.60
C ASP A 264 -5.29 4.85 -12.28
N ALA A 265 -5.39 3.53 -12.10
CA ALA A 265 -5.91 2.93 -10.87
C ALA A 265 -5.01 3.23 -9.66
N LEU A 266 -3.68 3.17 -9.83
CA LEU A 266 -2.72 3.53 -8.78
C LEU A 266 -2.82 5.00 -8.40
N GLU A 267 -2.89 5.91 -9.36
CA GLU A 267 -3.02 7.35 -9.08
C GLU A 267 -4.28 7.67 -8.29
N ARG A 268 -5.39 7.04 -8.70
CA ARG A 268 -6.66 7.18 -7.98
C ARG A 268 -6.57 6.63 -6.55
N ALA A 269 -5.97 5.45 -6.37
CA ALA A 269 -5.80 4.85 -5.05
C ALA A 269 -4.90 5.72 -4.17
N THR A 270 -3.79 6.22 -4.71
CA THR A 270 -2.87 7.12 -4.01
C THR A 270 -3.58 8.40 -3.54
N ALA A 271 -4.33 9.06 -4.41
CA ALA A 271 -5.06 10.27 -4.07
C ALA A 271 -6.10 10.05 -2.95
N ILE A 272 -6.82 8.92 -2.98
CA ILE A 272 -7.77 8.55 -1.93
C ILE A 272 -7.05 8.27 -0.60
N VAL A 273 -5.97 7.49 -0.63
CA VAL A 273 -5.18 7.19 0.56
C VAL A 273 -4.59 8.47 1.15
N GLU A 274 -4.01 9.35 0.34
CA GLU A 274 -3.44 10.63 0.80
C GLU A 274 -4.49 11.58 1.36
N THR A 275 -5.74 11.51 0.90
CA THR A 275 -6.85 12.22 1.54
C THR A 275 -7.03 11.75 2.98
N ASP A 276 -7.12 10.44 3.21
CA ASP A 276 -7.35 9.86 4.52
C ASP A 276 -6.11 9.95 5.46
N LEU A 277 -4.90 9.96 4.91
CA LEU A 277 -3.67 10.23 5.70
C LEU A 277 -3.70 11.60 6.39
N ASN A 278 -4.45 12.56 5.83
CA ASN A 278 -4.50 13.95 6.25
C ASN A 278 -5.86 14.37 6.82
N ALA A 279 -6.76 13.42 7.01
CA ALA A 279 -8.12 13.67 7.47
C ALA A 279 -8.25 13.46 8.98
N ALA A 280 -9.14 14.21 9.60
CA ALA A 280 -9.67 13.95 10.93
C ALA A 280 -10.89 13.02 10.80
N THR A 281 -10.66 11.71 10.98
CA THR A 281 -11.67 10.65 10.76
C THR A 281 -12.31 10.16 12.06
N GLU A 282 -12.12 10.89 13.13
CA GLU A 282 -12.62 10.54 14.46
C GLU A 282 -14.15 10.53 14.55
N ASN A 283 -14.67 9.66 15.37
CA ASN A 283 -16.06 9.67 15.82
C ASN A 283 -16.10 9.65 17.35
N PRO A 284 -16.55 10.76 17.99
CA PRO A 284 -17.01 12.01 17.38
C PRO A 284 -15.88 12.88 16.85
N LEU A 285 -16.18 13.69 15.83
CA LEU A 285 -15.33 14.79 15.41
C LEU A 285 -15.60 16.00 16.30
N ILE A 286 -14.58 16.53 16.95
CA ILE A 286 -14.68 17.67 17.86
C ILE A 286 -14.11 18.92 17.18
N THR A 287 -15.00 19.86 16.84
CA THR A 287 -14.64 21.11 16.16
C THR A 287 -15.60 22.24 16.49
N GLY A 288 -15.13 23.48 16.44
CA GLY A 288 -15.89 24.63 16.89
C GLY A 288 -16.19 24.52 18.39
N THR A 289 -17.46 24.35 18.74
CA THR A 289 -17.95 24.21 20.12
C THR A 289 -18.70 22.89 20.34
N LEU A 290 -18.66 21.97 19.38
CA LEU A 290 -19.52 20.78 19.32
C LEU A 290 -18.73 19.50 19.09
N ALA A 291 -19.35 18.37 19.46
CA ALA A 291 -18.98 17.03 19.04
C ALA A 291 -19.98 16.55 17.98
N TRP A 292 -19.45 16.14 16.81
CA TRP A 292 -20.24 15.65 15.69
C TRP A 292 -20.09 14.14 15.57
N HIS A 293 -21.14 13.40 15.92
CA HIS A 293 -21.17 11.94 15.73
C HIS A 293 -21.34 11.62 14.24
N ASN A 294 -20.49 10.74 13.70
CA ASN A 294 -20.35 10.54 12.26
C ASN A 294 -19.84 9.14 11.90
N GLY A 295 -19.68 8.87 10.60
CA GLY A 295 -19.16 7.62 10.04
C GLY A 295 -17.83 7.76 9.27
N ASN A 296 -17.08 8.84 9.45
CA ASN A 296 -15.84 9.11 8.69
C ASN A 296 -14.69 8.10 8.96
N PHE A 297 -14.81 7.29 10.00
CA PHE A 297 -13.93 6.18 10.29
C PHE A 297 -14.08 5.00 9.31
N HIS A 298 -15.12 4.99 8.47
CA HIS A 298 -15.42 3.91 7.55
C HIS A 298 -14.64 4.07 6.24
N SER A 299 -13.60 3.24 6.03
CA SER A 299 -12.63 3.35 4.93
C SER A 299 -13.10 2.69 3.63
N ALA A 300 -14.40 2.73 3.29
CA ALA A 300 -14.93 2.16 2.04
C ALA A 300 -14.26 2.73 0.77
N PRO A 301 -13.98 4.05 0.66
CA PRO A 301 -13.28 4.59 -0.51
C PRO A 301 -11.90 3.96 -0.72
N VAL A 302 -11.13 3.74 0.35
CA VAL A 302 -9.82 3.09 0.31
C VAL A 302 -9.95 1.64 -0.14
N ALA A 303 -10.92 0.89 0.42
CA ALA A 303 -11.14 -0.52 0.07
C ALA A 303 -11.44 -0.69 -1.42
N LEU A 304 -12.39 0.06 -1.97
CA LEU A 304 -12.78 0.00 -3.38
C LEU A 304 -11.65 0.42 -4.32
N ALA A 305 -10.88 1.45 -3.96
CA ALA A 305 -9.74 1.90 -4.77
C ALA A 305 -8.62 0.84 -4.83
N LEU A 306 -8.33 0.18 -3.71
CA LEU A 306 -7.32 -0.87 -3.65
C LEU A 306 -7.78 -2.16 -4.33
N ASP A 307 -9.07 -2.50 -4.29
CA ASP A 307 -9.62 -3.62 -5.07
C ASP A 307 -9.47 -3.38 -6.58
N ALA A 308 -9.80 -2.18 -7.06
CA ALA A 308 -9.59 -1.79 -8.45
C ALA A 308 -8.12 -1.83 -8.87
N LEU A 309 -7.22 -1.32 -8.02
CA LEU A 309 -5.78 -1.37 -8.26
C LEU A 309 -5.30 -2.82 -8.38
N ARG A 310 -5.65 -3.72 -7.44
CA ARG A 310 -5.21 -5.11 -7.46
C ARG A 310 -5.70 -5.87 -8.70
N ALA A 311 -6.93 -5.62 -9.16
CA ALA A 311 -7.44 -6.18 -10.40
C ALA A 311 -6.61 -5.71 -11.62
N ALA A 312 -6.23 -4.42 -11.66
CA ALA A 312 -5.40 -3.86 -12.73
C ALA A 312 -3.96 -4.41 -12.71
N LEU A 313 -3.38 -4.66 -11.52
CA LEU A 313 -2.06 -5.31 -11.39
C LEU A 313 -2.06 -6.73 -11.98
N ALA A 314 -3.13 -7.51 -11.74
CA ALA A 314 -3.27 -8.83 -12.33
C ALA A 314 -3.32 -8.79 -13.87
N GLN A 315 -3.98 -7.80 -14.46
CA GLN A 315 -4.00 -7.60 -15.92
C GLN A 315 -2.60 -7.29 -16.46
N THR A 316 -1.86 -6.40 -15.82
CA THR A 316 -0.48 -6.07 -16.20
C THR A 316 0.43 -7.28 -16.11
N ALA A 317 0.35 -8.07 -15.05
CA ALA A 317 1.13 -9.29 -14.89
C ALA A 317 0.80 -10.35 -15.96
N GLN A 318 -0.47 -10.46 -16.38
CA GLN A 318 -0.88 -11.33 -17.48
C GLN A 318 -0.24 -10.93 -18.81
N LEU A 319 -0.12 -9.63 -19.10
CA LEU A 319 0.61 -9.19 -20.29
C LEU A 319 2.10 -9.51 -20.20
N SER A 320 2.71 -9.40 -19.03
CA SER A 320 4.11 -9.77 -18.81
C SER A 320 4.35 -11.26 -19.11
N THR A 321 3.50 -12.16 -18.59
CA THR A 321 3.60 -13.59 -18.88
C THR A 321 3.33 -13.90 -20.36
N ALA A 322 2.46 -13.16 -21.03
CA ALA A 322 2.23 -13.31 -22.48
C ALA A 322 3.46 -12.90 -23.29
N ARG A 323 4.16 -11.82 -22.91
CA ARG A 323 5.44 -11.45 -23.55
C ARG A 323 6.55 -12.45 -23.24
N LEU A 324 6.61 -12.98 -22.02
CA LEU A 324 7.53 -14.07 -21.68
C LEU A 324 7.36 -15.26 -22.63
N ALA A 325 6.12 -15.70 -22.90
CA ALA A 325 5.86 -16.79 -23.84
C ALA A 325 6.31 -16.48 -25.28
N THR A 326 6.19 -15.24 -25.75
CA THR A 326 6.70 -14.85 -27.06
C THR A 326 8.23 -14.85 -27.12
N LEU A 327 8.90 -14.46 -26.04
CA LEU A 327 10.36 -14.52 -25.93
C LEU A 327 10.90 -15.95 -25.97
N MET A 328 10.11 -16.94 -25.55
CA MET A 328 10.46 -18.37 -25.61
C MET A 328 10.28 -18.99 -27.01
N ASN A 329 9.61 -18.28 -27.91
CA ASN A 329 9.18 -18.80 -29.19
C ASN A 329 10.15 -18.37 -30.33
N PRO A 330 10.75 -19.34 -31.06
CA PRO A 330 11.63 -19.08 -32.22
C PRO A 330 11.02 -18.15 -33.27
N ALA A 331 9.71 -18.21 -33.48
CA ALA A 331 9.03 -17.38 -34.48
C ALA A 331 9.15 -15.86 -34.22
N TYR A 332 9.44 -15.46 -33.00
CA TYR A 332 9.61 -14.05 -32.61
C TYR A 332 11.06 -13.66 -32.38
N THR A 333 11.86 -14.56 -31.81
CA THR A 333 13.26 -14.28 -31.46
C THR A 333 14.27 -14.68 -32.51
N GLY A 334 13.89 -15.56 -33.44
CA GLY A 334 14.84 -16.18 -34.40
C GLY A 334 15.88 -17.09 -33.73
N GLN A 335 15.71 -17.40 -32.43
CA GLN A 335 16.61 -18.25 -31.66
C GLN A 335 15.97 -19.61 -31.40
N LEU A 336 16.73 -20.55 -30.79
CA LEU A 336 16.19 -21.85 -30.41
C LEU A 336 15.05 -21.69 -29.38
N PRO A 337 14.12 -22.67 -29.28
CA PRO A 337 13.07 -22.67 -28.27
C PRO A 337 13.66 -22.43 -26.90
N PHE A 338 12.94 -21.64 -26.08
CA PHE A 338 13.31 -21.29 -24.70
C PHE A 338 14.65 -20.57 -24.56
N LEU A 339 15.16 -19.97 -25.64
CA LEU A 339 16.47 -19.32 -25.69
C LEU A 339 17.61 -20.27 -25.27
N ALA A 340 17.50 -21.53 -25.67
CA ALA A 340 18.48 -22.56 -25.41
C ALA A 340 19.73 -22.36 -26.29
N ASP A 341 20.88 -22.86 -25.85
CA ASP A 341 22.17 -22.77 -26.58
C ASP A 341 22.36 -23.87 -27.63
N ARG A 342 21.63 -24.98 -27.51
CA ARG A 342 21.65 -26.10 -28.43
C ARG A 342 20.30 -26.79 -28.54
N PRO A 343 20.01 -27.50 -29.63
CA PRO A 343 18.78 -28.27 -29.76
C PRO A 343 18.60 -29.27 -28.62
N GLY A 344 17.39 -29.32 -28.04
CA GLY A 344 17.03 -30.21 -26.93
C GLY A 344 17.42 -29.74 -25.53
N ALA A 345 18.17 -28.64 -25.39
CA ALA A 345 18.39 -28.00 -24.11
C ALA A 345 17.15 -27.25 -23.64
N SER A 346 16.98 -27.10 -22.33
CA SER A 346 15.79 -26.51 -21.73
C SER A 346 15.82 -24.99 -21.66
N GLY A 347 17.00 -24.37 -21.73
CA GLY A 347 17.15 -22.91 -21.69
C GLY A 347 16.45 -22.27 -20.50
N LEU A 348 15.51 -21.35 -20.77
CA LEU A 348 14.72 -20.64 -19.76
C LEU A 348 13.29 -21.18 -19.59
N MET A 349 12.96 -22.36 -20.12
CA MET A 349 11.61 -22.93 -20.06
C MET A 349 10.99 -22.88 -18.65
N ILE A 350 11.79 -23.15 -17.62
CA ILE A 350 11.30 -23.18 -16.23
C ILE A 350 10.82 -21.83 -15.72
N LEU A 351 11.26 -20.70 -16.30
CA LEU A 351 10.78 -19.37 -15.90
C LEU A 351 9.31 -19.15 -16.26
N GLU A 352 8.74 -19.87 -17.23
CA GLU A 352 7.31 -19.82 -17.50
C GLU A 352 6.51 -20.43 -16.34
N TYR A 353 7.00 -21.50 -15.71
CA TYR A 353 6.38 -22.11 -14.53
C TYR A 353 6.45 -21.16 -13.34
N VAL A 354 7.62 -20.58 -13.07
CA VAL A 354 7.80 -19.62 -11.96
C VAL A 354 6.89 -18.41 -12.14
N ALA A 355 6.80 -17.86 -13.34
CA ALA A 355 5.95 -16.71 -13.64
C ALA A 355 4.46 -17.05 -13.50
N GLN A 356 4.01 -18.25 -13.93
CA GLN A 356 2.62 -18.66 -13.82
C GLN A 356 2.21 -18.97 -12.38
N ASP A 357 3.11 -19.54 -11.56
CA ASP A 357 2.88 -19.75 -10.14
C ASP A 357 2.68 -18.41 -9.41
N ALA A 358 3.61 -17.46 -9.60
CA ALA A 358 3.49 -16.12 -9.05
C ALA A 358 2.23 -15.37 -9.56
N LEU A 359 1.87 -15.54 -10.83
CA LEU A 359 0.65 -14.96 -11.39
C LEU A 359 -0.61 -15.58 -10.77
N ALA A 360 -0.62 -16.87 -10.44
CA ALA A 360 -1.74 -17.53 -9.78
C ALA A 360 -1.97 -16.94 -8.38
N GLU A 361 -0.90 -16.73 -7.59
CA GLU A 361 -0.97 -16.04 -6.29
C GLU A 361 -1.48 -14.59 -6.46
N LEU A 362 -0.96 -13.86 -7.44
CA LEU A 362 -1.41 -12.49 -7.69
C LEU A 362 -2.89 -12.41 -8.05
N ARG A 363 -3.41 -13.34 -8.86
CA ARG A 363 -4.85 -13.44 -9.18
C ARG A 363 -5.69 -13.70 -7.93
N HIS A 364 -5.24 -14.57 -7.04
CA HIS A 364 -5.90 -14.81 -5.77
C HIS A 364 -5.96 -13.53 -4.92
N LEU A 365 -4.84 -12.82 -4.79
CA LEU A 365 -4.77 -11.54 -4.09
C LEU A 365 -5.60 -10.43 -4.74
N ALA A 366 -5.88 -10.50 -6.03
CA ALA A 366 -6.71 -9.55 -6.77
C ALA A 366 -8.21 -9.78 -6.60
N THR A 367 -8.65 -10.86 -5.94
CA THR A 367 -10.06 -11.08 -5.62
C THR A 367 -10.59 -9.94 -4.76
N PRO A 368 -11.72 -9.28 -5.14
CA PRO A 368 -12.26 -8.18 -4.37
C PRO A 368 -12.69 -8.60 -2.97
N VAL A 369 -12.28 -7.84 -1.96
CA VAL A 369 -12.71 -8.03 -0.57
C VAL A 369 -13.99 -7.25 -0.26
N THR A 370 -14.28 -6.24 -1.05
CA THR A 370 -15.44 -5.34 -0.87
C THR A 370 -16.79 -5.97 -1.23
N THR A 371 -16.77 -7.20 -1.75
CA THR A 371 -18.01 -7.98 -2.01
C THR A 371 -18.58 -8.64 -0.74
N GLY A 372 -17.82 -8.63 0.36
CA GLY A 372 -18.24 -9.12 1.67
C GLY A 372 -18.63 -7.99 2.63
N THR A 373 -19.31 -8.35 3.71
CA THR A 373 -19.57 -7.46 4.84
C THR A 373 -19.55 -8.24 6.16
N ALA A 374 -19.62 -7.53 7.29
CA ALA A 374 -19.74 -8.12 8.61
C ALA A 374 -20.77 -7.34 9.44
N VAL A 375 -21.46 -8.06 10.32
CA VAL A 375 -22.38 -7.51 11.32
C VAL A 375 -21.84 -7.87 12.69
N ILE A 376 -21.44 -6.88 13.47
CA ILE A 376 -20.85 -7.02 14.81
C ILE A 376 -21.48 -6.06 15.82
N SER A 377 -21.02 -6.09 17.07
CA SER A 377 -21.46 -5.15 18.12
C SER A 377 -22.98 -5.14 18.30
N LEU A 378 -23.59 -6.34 18.40
CA LEU A 378 -25.04 -6.54 18.52
C LEU A 378 -25.85 -5.86 17.40
N GLY A 379 -25.32 -5.81 16.17
CA GLY A 379 -25.96 -5.22 15.01
C GLY A 379 -25.84 -3.69 14.91
N THR A 380 -25.10 -3.05 15.81
CA THR A 380 -24.84 -1.59 15.72
C THR A 380 -23.83 -1.27 14.63
N GLU A 381 -22.88 -2.16 14.40
CA GLU A 381 -21.88 -2.10 13.34
C GLU A 381 -22.25 -3.14 12.28
N ASP A 382 -23.15 -2.77 11.37
CA ASP A 382 -23.83 -3.66 10.44
C ASP A 382 -23.24 -3.65 9.01
N HIS A 383 -22.10 -2.95 8.82
CA HIS A 383 -21.37 -2.93 7.58
C HIS A 383 -19.85 -2.81 7.82
N ALA A 384 -19.07 -3.61 7.09
CA ALA A 384 -17.62 -3.50 7.02
C ALA A 384 -17.14 -3.55 5.57
N GLY A 385 -16.26 -2.63 5.18
CA GLY A 385 -15.70 -2.55 3.81
C GLY A 385 -14.41 -3.32 3.63
N PHE A 386 -13.85 -3.95 4.69
CA PHE A 386 -12.60 -4.72 4.66
C PHE A 386 -11.39 -3.98 4.08
N ALA A 387 -11.29 -2.66 4.29
CA ALA A 387 -10.16 -1.85 3.82
C ALA A 387 -8.81 -2.36 4.36
N THR A 388 -8.79 -2.89 5.59
CA THR A 388 -7.58 -3.50 6.18
C THR A 388 -7.11 -4.72 5.38
N GLN A 389 -8.04 -5.55 4.91
CA GLN A 389 -7.76 -6.71 4.06
C GLN A 389 -7.32 -6.26 2.67
N ALA A 390 -7.98 -5.23 2.09
CA ALA A 390 -7.61 -4.66 0.81
C ALA A 390 -6.16 -4.12 0.83
N ALA A 391 -5.78 -3.36 1.85
CA ALA A 391 -4.43 -2.81 2.03
C ALA A 391 -3.38 -3.91 2.22
N ARG A 392 -3.68 -4.92 3.04
CA ARG A 392 -2.81 -6.07 3.25
C ARG A 392 -2.59 -6.88 1.96
N HIS A 393 -3.64 -7.12 1.19
CA HIS A 393 -3.53 -7.81 -0.09
C HIS A 393 -2.75 -6.96 -1.11
N ALA A 394 -2.92 -5.65 -1.14
CA ALA A 394 -2.14 -4.77 -2.01
C ALA A 394 -0.63 -4.83 -1.69
N LEU A 395 -0.25 -4.86 -0.41
CA LEU A 395 1.15 -5.09 -0.01
C LEU A 395 1.67 -6.46 -0.46
N ARG A 396 0.85 -7.51 -0.32
CA ARG A 396 1.23 -8.87 -0.73
C ARG A 396 1.35 -9.02 -2.25
N CYS A 397 0.69 -8.19 -3.06
CA CYS A 397 0.83 -8.19 -4.51
C CYS A 397 2.25 -7.81 -5.00
N LEU A 398 3.06 -7.17 -4.16
CA LEU A 398 4.40 -6.73 -4.53
C LEU A 398 5.30 -7.89 -4.96
N GLU A 399 5.43 -8.90 -4.13
CA GLU A 399 6.34 -10.02 -4.38
C GLU A 399 5.99 -10.81 -5.65
N PRO A 400 4.75 -11.30 -5.84
CA PRO A 400 4.42 -12.03 -7.05
C PRO A 400 4.52 -11.18 -8.32
N LEU A 401 4.23 -9.87 -8.27
CA LEU A 401 4.44 -8.97 -9.39
C LEU A 401 5.93 -8.81 -9.73
N GLU A 402 6.79 -8.63 -8.71
CA GLU A 402 8.25 -8.60 -8.89
C GLU A 402 8.77 -9.86 -9.57
N VAL A 403 8.30 -11.05 -9.15
CA VAL A 403 8.72 -12.33 -9.73
C VAL A 403 8.31 -12.43 -11.20
N VAL A 404 7.06 -12.10 -11.54
CA VAL A 404 6.59 -12.12 -12.92
C VAL A 404 7.42 -11.19 -13.81
N LEU A 405 7.66 -9.96 -13.38
CA LEU A 405 8.48 -9.00 -14.13
C LEU A 405 9.93 -9.42 -14.27
N ALA A 406 10.50 -10.04 -13.23
CA ALA A 406 11.86 -10.55 -13.26
C ALA A 406 12.03 -11.72 -14.25
N CYS A 407 11.06 -12.63 -14.34
CA CYS A 407 11.07 -13.71 -15.32
C CYS A 407 11.08 -13.16 -16.76
N GLU A 408 10.20 -12.19 -17.05
CA GLU A 408 10.19 -11.52 -18.36
C GLU A 408 11.51 -10.80 -18.64
N ARG A 409 12.02 -10.05 -17.66
CA ARG A 409 13.29 -9.32 -17.79
C ARG A 409 14.46 -10.24 -18.07
N ALA A 410 14.59 -11.36 -17.34
CA ALA A 410 15.65 -12.34 -17.54
C ALA A 410 15.60 -12.91 -18.98
N ALA A 411 14.40 -13.27 -19.45
CA ALA A 411 14.21 -13.78 -20.82
C ALA A 411 14.54 -12.72 -21.88
N ALA A 412 14.05 -11.49 -21.73
CA ALA A 412 14.35 -10.41 -22.68
C ALA A 412 15.84 -10.07 -22.74
N MET A 413 16.53 -10.09 -21.61
CA MET A 413 17.98 -9.88 -21.55
C MET A 413 18.74 -11.01 -22.20
N ARG A 414 18.32 -12.26 -22.04
CA ARG A 414 18.96 -13.41 -22.70
C ARG A 414 18.70 -13.37 -24.20
N ALA A 415 17.51 -13.07 -24.65
CA ALA A 415 17.21 -12.94 -26.09
C ALA A 415 18.09 -11.90 -26.78
N ARG A 416 18.47 -10.82 -26.08
CA ARG A 416 19.35 -9.76 -26.61
C ARG A 416 20.84 -10.09 -26.55
N LYS A 417 21.27 -10.79 -25.49
CA LYS A 417 22.71 -11.10 -25.26
C LYS A 417 23.18 -12.42 -25.87
N GLY A 418 22.26 -13.24 -26.33
CA GLY A 418 22.50 -14.58 -26.84
C GLY A 418 22.33 -15.69 -25.80
N ALA A 419 22.11 -16.89 -26.32
CA ALA A 419 21.90 -18.11 -25.55
C ALA A 419 23.12 -18.48 -24.69
N ARG A 420 22.89 -19.25 -23.64
CA ARG A 420 23.91 -19.73 -22.71
C ARG A 420 23.61 -21.20 -22.37
N PRO A 421 24.65 -22.03 -22.04
CA PRO A 421 24.46 -23.39 -21.58
C PRO A 421 23.50 -23.44 -20.35
N ASP A 422 22.77 -24.56 -20.28
CA ASP A 422 21.87 -24.82 -19.14
C ASP A 422 22.65 -24.79 -17.81
N ARG A 423 22.09 -24.10 -16.84
CA ARG A 423 22.68 -23.91 -15.51
C ARG A 423 21.57 -23.57 -14.49
N GLN A 424 21.89 -23.53 -13.21
CA GLN A 424 20.99 -23.01 -12.21
C GLN A 424 20.64 -21.54 -12.54
N LEU A 425 19.36 -21.20 -12.48
CA LEU A 425 18.83 -19.89 -12.89
C LEU A 425 18.51 -18.96 -11.74
N THR A 426 18.62 -19.40 -10.47
CA THR A 426 18.27 -18.61 -9.28
C THR A 426 19.02 -17.27 -9.28
N ASP A 427 20.34 -17.29 -9.47
CA ASP A 427 21.15 -16.06 -9.47
C ASP A 427 20.72 -15.09 -10.58
N GLU A 428 20.41 -15.62 -11.79
CA GLU A 428 19.94 -14.80 -12.92
C GLU A 428 18.57 -14.17 -12.64
N LEU A 429 17.69 -14.88 -11.96
CA LEU A 429 16.39 -14.36 -11.55
C LEU A 429 16.53 -13.32 -10.42
N ASP A 430 17.39 -13.56 -9.44
CA ASP A 430 17.66 -12.61 -8.35
C ASP A 430 18.32 -11.33 -8.85
N GLU A 431 19.27 -11.43 -9.82
CA GLU A 431 19.81 -10.26 -10.51
C GLU A 431 18.71 -9.48 -11.26
N ALA A 432 17.81 -10.18 -11.92
CA ALA A 432 16.69 -9.56 -12.63
C ALA A 432 15.73 -8.85 -11.65
N ARG A 433 15.42 -9.44 -10.50
CA ARG A 433 14.62 -8.83 -9.42
C ARG A 433 15.30 -7.58 -8.85
N ALA A 434 16.57 -7.69 -8.50
CA ALA A 434 17.35 -6.56 -7.96
C ALA A 434 17.40 -5.37 -8.93
N ALA A 435 17.36 -5.63 -10.22
CA ALA A 435 17.37 -4.58 -11.24
C ALA A 435 16.03 -3.83 -11.35
N LEU A 436 14.91 -4.39 -10.90
CA LEU A 436 13.60 -3.70 -10.87
C LEU A 436 13.59 -2.55 -9.85
N ALA A 437 14.39 -2.65 -8.80
CA ALA A 437 14.49 -1.62 -7.76
C ALA A 437 15.35 -0.40 -8.16
N ARG A 438 16.05 -0.48 -9.27
CA ARG A 438 16.92 0.62 -9.75
C ARG A 438 16.12 1.52 -10.68
N PRO A 439 16.05 2.84 -10.43
CA PRO A 439 15.46 3.74 -11.40
C PRO A 439 16.17 3.56 -12.74
N SER A 440 15.40 3.49 -13.85
CA SER A 440 15.99 3.47 -15.18
C SER A 440 16.87 4.72 -15.32
N ARG A 441 18.15 4.53 -15.52
CA ARG A 441 18.97 5.61 -16.07
C ARG A 441 18.43 5.81 -17.48
N ALA A 442 17.80 6.96 -17.70
CA ALA A 442 17.54 7.39 -19.07
C ALA A 442 18.84 7.26 -19.87
N PRO A 443 18.77 6.78 -21.12
CA PRO A 443 19.94 6.66 -21.97
C PRO A 443 20.63 7.99 -22.16
#